data_0c607c0c5c0a176faf1528303cef05a5
#
_entry.id   0c607c0c5c0a176faf1528303cef05a5
#
_cell.length_a   1.000
_cell.length_b   1.000
_cell.length_c   1.000
_cell.angle_alpha   90.00
_cell.angle_beta   90.00
_cell.angle_gamma   90.00
#
_symmetry.space_group_name_H-M   'P 1'
#
loop_
_entity.id
_entity.type
_entity.pdbx_description
1 polymer ?
#
loop_
_entity_poly.entity_id
_entity_poly.type
_entity_poly.pdbx_seq_one_letter_code
_entity_poly.pdbx_strand_id
1 'polypeptide(L)'
;MGLDRVPSGKSLPNDFNVVIEIPMHADPVKYEVDKESGAIFVDRFMSTAMHYPCNYGYIPHTIAGDGDPVDVLVMAQFPLPPGVVVRCRPIGMLGMTDEAGDDAKVLAVPVDKLTTMYHSVESPRDLPQIVLEQISHFFAHYKDLEPGKFVKINGWFGCEEAKKEIMEGVQRYADAAEKPNF
;
A
#
# COMPACT_ATOMS: atom_id res chain seq x y z
N MET A 1 21.17 2.51 4.11
CA MET A 1 20.58 2.13 2.80
C MET A 1 19.52 3.18 2.54
N GLY A 2 19.70 4.02 1.52
CA GLY A 2 18.75 5.11 1.27
C GLY A 2 17.54 4.57 0.50
N LEU A 3 16.38 4.44 1.15
CA LEU A 3 15.12 4.08 0.50
C LEU A 3 14.72 5.16 -0.52
N ASP A 4 15.14 6.40 -0.28
CA ASP A 4 15.04 7.56 -1.17
C ASP A 4 15.63 7.36 -2.58
N ARG A 5 16.49 6.34 -2.75
CA ARG A 5 17.12 6.02 -4.04
C ARG A 5 16.41 4.89 -4.80
N VAL A 6 15.39 4.32 -4.22
CA VAL A 6 14.61 3.27 -4.89
C VAL A 6 13.68 3.93 -5.91
N PRO A 7 13.82 3.63 -7.22
CA PRO A 7 12.93 4.23 -8.22
C PRO A 7 11.50 3.69 -8.07
N SER A 8 10.50 4.45 -8.50
CA SER A 8 9.09 4.04 -8.46
C SER A 8 8.84 2.74 -9.23
N GLY A 9 9.57 2.46 -10.29
CA GLY A 9 9.40 1.22 -11.07
C GLY A 9 10.11 1.24 -12.41
N LYS A 10 9.99 0.15 -13.14
CA LYS A 10 10.59 0.01 -14.48
C LYS A 10 9.65 0.42 -15.60
N SER A 11 8.35 0.21 -15.44
CA SER A 11 7.34 0.46 -16.49
C SER A 11 6.00 0.80 -15.86
N LEU A 12 5.93 2.00 -15.26
CA LEU A 12 4.73 2.51 -14.63
C LEU A 12 3.57 2.62 -15.63
N PRO A 13 2.37 2.34 -15.21
CA PRO A 13 1.94 1.81 -13.90
C PRO A 13 1.94 0.27 -13.80
N ASN A 14 2.46 -0.46 -14.79
CA ASN A 14 2.31 -1.91 -14.90
C ASN A 14 3.42 -2.72 -14.18
N ASP A 15 4.54 -2.09 -13.85
CA ASP A 15 5.69 -2.70 -13.17
C ASP A 15 6.34 -1.62 -12.29
N PHE A 16 6.06 -1.70 -10.99
CA PHE A 16 6.50 -0.73 -9.99
C PHE A 16 7.15 -1.42 -8.79
N ASN A 17 7.89 -0.65 -8.03
CA ASN A 17 8.53 -1.07 -6.80
C ASN A 17 7.65 -0.69 -5.60
N VAL A 18 7.58 -1.59 -4.63
CA VAL A 18 6.94 -1.33 -3.34
C VAL A 18 7.99 -1.50 -2.25
N VAL A 19 8.18 -0.49 -1.42
CA VAL A 19 8.93 -0.61 -0.18
C VAL A 19 7.97 -1.10 0.89
N ILE A 20 8.26 -2.24 1.49
CA ILE A 20 7.41 -2.80 2.54
C ILE A 20 7.68 -2.06 3.85
N GLU A 21 6.62 -1.64 4.52
CA GLU A 21 6.65 -1.05 5.86
C GLU A 21 6.17 -2.05 6.90
N ILE A 22 5.08 -2.77 6.62
CA ILE A 22 4.44 -3.67 7.58
C ILE A 22 4.29 -5.06 6.95
N PRO A 23 4.93 -6.08 7.54
CA PRO A 23 4.74 -7.46 7.10
C PRO A 23 3.30 -7.95 7.31
N MET A 24 2.82 -8.81 6.42
CA MET A 24 1.57 -9.52 6.68
C MET A 24 1.66 -10.31 7.99
N HIS A 25 0.56 -10.33 8.75
CA HIS A 25 0.43 -11.01 10.04
C HIS A 25 1.41 -10.53 11.13
N ALA A 26 2.08 -9.39 10.93
CA ALA A 26 2.90 -8.78 11.98
C ALA A 26 2.04 -8.31 13.17
N ASP A 27 2.68 -8.17 14.32
CA ASP A 27 2.06 -7.56 15.49
C ASP A 27 1.49 -6.17 15.15
N PRO A 28 0.47 -5.69 15.89
CA PRO A 28 -0.22 -4.43 15.59
C PRO A 28 0.66 -3.20 15.89
N VAL A 29 1.74 -3.07 15.16
CA VAL A 29 2.63 -1.91 15.15
C VAL A 29 2.57 -1.27 13.78
N LYS A 30 2.21 0.02 13.72
CA LYS A 30 2.29 0.79 12.49
C LYS A 30 3.71 1.30 12.31
N TYR A 31 4.32 0.92 11.21
CA TYR A 31 5.58 1.47 10.72
C TYR A 31 5.31 2.40 9.55
N GLU A 32 6.12 3.43 9.40
CA GLU A 32 5.96 4.45 8.38
C GLU A 32 7.31 5.01 7.96
N VAL A 33 7.46 5.30 6.68
CA VAL A 33 8.65 5.99 6.18
C VAL A 33 8.67 7.44 6.66
N ASP A 34 9.77 7.85 7.27
CA ASP A 34 9.97 9.25 7.65
C ASP A 34 10.38 10.09 6.45
N LYS A 35 9.61 11.15 6.16
CA LYS A 35 9.77 12.01 4.98
C LYS A 35 11.08 12.78 4.94
N GLU A 36 11.71 13.01 6.10
CA GLU A 36 12.97 13.74 6.19
C GLU A 36 14.18 12.83 6.01
N SER A 37 14.18 11.70 6.68
CA SER A 37 15.33 10.78 6.70
C SER A 37 15.23 9.61 5.71
N GLY A 38 14.02 9.29 5.22
CA GLY A 38 13.76 8.12 4.41
C GLY A 38 13.93 6.78 5.17
N ALA A 39 13.99 6.82 6.51
CA ALA A 39 14.06 5.63 7.33
C ALA A 39 12.66 5.19 7.77
N ILE A 40 12.50 3.90 8.10
CA ILE A 40 11.24 3.39 8.63
C ILE A 40 11.22 3.55 10.14
N PHE A 41 10.22 4.25 10.64
CA PHE A 41 9.99 4.52 12.06
C PHE A 41 8.77 3.75 12.56
N VAL A 42 8.72 3.55 13.87
CA VAL A 42 7.47 3.19 14.53
C VAL A 42 6.62 4.46 14.61
N ASP A 43 5.51 4.51 13.86
CA ASP A 43 4.53 5.58 13.98
C ASP A 43 3.76 5.43 15.30
N ARG A 44 3.16 4.27 15.52
CA ARG A 44 2.45 3.97 16.77
C ARG A 44 2.25 2.47 17.00
N PHE A 45 2.00 2.12 18.26
CA PHE A 45 1.42 0.84 18.61
C PHE A 45 -0.10 0.95 18.44
N MET A 46 -0.68 0.11 17.58
CA MET A 46 -2.12 0.17 17.32
C MET A 46 -2.92 -0.40 18.49
N SER A 47 -4.09 0.19 18.76
CA SER A 47 -4.96 -0.28 19.84
C SER A 47 -5.75 -1.54 19.50
N THR A 48 -5.80 -1.92 18.21
CA THR A 48 -6.47 -3.15 17.76
C THR A 48 -5.68 -4.40 18.10
N ALA A 49 -6.36 -5.53 18.28
CA ALA A 49 -5.74 -6.86 18.36
C ALA A 49 -5.62 -7.55 16.99
N MET A 50 -6.09 -6.92 15.90
CA MET A 50 -5.99 -7.46 14.55
C MET A 50 -4.59 -7.29 13.97
N HIS A 51 -4.23 -8.18 13.04
CA HIS A 51 -2.98 -8.14 12.28
C HIS A 51 -3.24 -7.71 10.85
N TYR A 52 -2.28 -7.06 10.20
CA TYR A 52 -2.38 -6.73 8.77
C TYR A 52 -2.61 -8.02 7.95
N PRO A 53 -3.64 -8.07 7.10
CA PRO A 53 -3.98 -9.29 6.36
C PRO A 53 -3.06 -9.57 5.17
N CYS A 54 -2.30 -8.59 4.72
CA CYS A 54 -1.32 -8.67 3.63
C CYS A 54 -0.12 -7.79 3.95
N ASN A 55 0.95 -7.91 3.17
CA ASN A 55 2.08 -6.98 3.30
C ASN A 55 1.61 -5.58 2.90
N TYR A 56 2.05 -4.58 3.63
CA TYR A 56 1.70 -3.19 3.41
C TYR A 56 2.95 -2.36 3.19
N GLY A 57 2.90 -1.42 2.28
CA GLY A 57 4.00 -0.54 1.97
C GLY A 57 3.59 0.55 0.99
N TYR A 58 4.54 1.19 0.35
CA TYR A 58 4.31 2.33 -0.52
C TYR A 58 5.11 2.26 -1.82
N ILE A 59 4.69 3.04 -2.81
CA ILE A 59 5.45 3.25 -4.06
C ILE A 59 6.37 4.46 -3.86
N PRO A 60 7.70 4.29 -3.96
CA PRO A 60 8.64 5.41 -3.87
C PRO A 60 8.37 6.49 -4.92
N HIS A 61 8.68 7.74 -4.57
CA HIS A 61 8.52 8.90 -5.45
C HIS A 61 7.10 9.07 -6.00
N THR A 62 6.11 8.86 -5.11
CA THR A 62 4.69 9.16 -5.36
C THR A 62 4.13 9.99 -4.22
N ILE A 63 3.05 10.74 -4.46
CA ILE A 63 2.29 11.47 -3.45
C ILE A 63 0.81 11.20 -3.68
N ALA A 64 0.11 10.65 -2.69
CA ALA A 64 -1.33 10.47 -2.66
C ALA A 64 -2.07 11.77 -2.29
N GLY A 65 -3.38 11.73 -2.22
CA GLY A 65 -4.21 12.91 -1.95
C GLY A 65 -4.01 13.53 -0.57
N ASP A 66 -3.59 12.76 0.42
CA ASP A 66 -3.28 13.17 1.80
C ASP A 66 -1.84 13.68 2.01
N GLY A 67 -1.00 13.59 0.98
CA GLY A 67 0.40 14.02 1.00
C GLY A 67 1.40 12.95 1.44
N ASP A 68 0.93 11.73 1.69
CA ASP A 68 1.74 10.54 1.94
C ASP A 68 2.04 9.81 0.61
N PRO A 69 2.99 8.88 0.55
CA PRO A 69 3.20 8.11 -0.67
C PRO A 69 1.98 7.22 -0.99
N VAL A 70 1.84 6.81 -2.25
CA VAL A 70 0.75 5.89 -2.64
C VAL A 70 0.91 4.55 -1.94
N ASP A 71 -0.06 4.22 -1.12
CA ASP A 71 -0.13 2.98 -0.33
C ASP A 71 -0.43 1.75 -1.19
N VAL A 72 0.22 0.64 -0.86
CA VAL A 72 0.06 -0.63 -1.57
C VAL A 72 -0.15 -1.80 -0.62
N LEU A 73 -1.19 -2.57 -0.89
CA LEU A 73 -1.45 -3.88 -0.31
C LEU A 73 -0.83 -4.95 -1.23
N VAL A 74 0.22 -5.61 -0.78
CA VAL A 74 0.92 -6.62 -1.57
C VAL A 74 0.48 -8.01 -1.14
N MET A 75 -0.24 -8.68 -2.03
CA MET A 75 -0.57 -10.10 -1.88
C MET A 75 0.67 -10.93 -2.14
N ALA A 76 1.11 -11.68 -1.15
CA ALA A 76 2.25 -12.58 -1.24
C ALA A 76 2.02 -13.83 -0.38
N GLN A 77 2.82 -14.88 -0.62
CA GLN A 77 2.75 -16.13 0.15
C GLN A 77 3.31 -15.98 1.57
N PHE A 78 4.22 -15.03 1.77
CA PHE A 78 5.00 -14.88 2.99
C PHE A 78 5.06 -13.43 3.45
N PRO A 79 5.24 -13.20 4.76
CA PRO A 79 5.56 -11.88 5.27
C PRO A 79 6.92 -11.41 4.72
N LEU A 80 6.96 -10.16 4.29
CA LEU A 80 8.17 -9.50 3.78
C LEU A 80 8.69 -8.53 4.82
N PRO A 81 10.00 -8.56 5.17
CA PRO A 81 10.55 -7.67 6.19
C PRO A 81 10.43 -6.18 5.82
N PRO A 82 10.30 -5.27 6.81
CA PRO A 82 10.33 -3.84 6.57
C PRO A 82 11.62 -3.40 5.85
N GLY A 83 11.49 -2.45 4.92
CA GLY A 83 12.58 -1.94 4.10
C GLY A 83 12.95 -2.81 2.89
N VAL A 84 12.33 -3.97 2.72
CA VAL A 84 12.51 -4.79 1.52
C VAL A 84 11.72 -4.20 0.35
N VAL A 85 12.33 -4.20 -0.82
CA VAL A 85 11.68 -3.77 -2.06
C VAL A 85 11.19 -4.97 -2.85
N VAL A 86 9.91 -4.98 -3.18
CA VAL A 86 9.29 -6.00 -4.04
C VAL A 86 8.73 -5.36 -5.30
N ARG A 87 9.03 -5.96 -6.45
CA ARG A 87 8.44 -5.53 -7.73
C ARG A 87 7.06 -6.13 -7.89
N CYS A 88 6.09 -5.25 -8.17
CA CYS A 88 4.69 -5.58 -8.25
C CYS A 88 4.03 -5.11 -9.55
N ARG A 89 2.86 -5.65 -9.83
CA ARG A 89 1.90 -5.13 -10.80
C ARG A 89 0.54 -4.93 -10.12
N PRO A 90 -0.23 -3.92 -10.53
CA PRO A 90 -1.53 -3.66 -9.92
C PRO A 90 -2.57 -4.68 -10.41
N ILE A 91 -3.51 -5.02 -9.52
CA ILE A 91 -4.69 -5.82 -9.87
C ILE A 91 -5.99 -5.11 -9.50
N GLY A 92 -5.93 -4.07 -8.70
CA GLY A 92 -7.09 -3.27 -8.29
C GLY A 92 -6.76 -2.33 -7.15
N MET A 93 -7.80 -1.84 -6.48
CA MET A 93 -7.68 -0.83 -5.43
C MET A 93 -8.82 -0.97 -4.43
N LEU A 94 -8.52 -0.83 -3.14
CA LEU A 94 -9.51 -0.62 -2.10
C LEU A 94 -9.73 0.89 -1.92
N GLY A 95 -10.93 1.35 -2.24
CA GLY A 95 -11.32 2.72 -1.94
C GLY A 95 -11.81 2.83 -0.51
N MET A 96 -11.31 3.82 0.21
CA MET A 96 -11.74 4.14 1.56
C MET A 96 -11.64 5.64 1.80
N THR A 97 -12.30 6.09 2.86
CA THR A 97 -12.28 7.48 3.33
C THR A 97 -12.09 7.45 4.84
N ASP A 98 -11.22 8.30 5.36
CA ASP A 98 -11.00 8.45 6.79
C ASP A 98 -11.11 9.93 7.20
N GLU A 99 -10.65 10.27 8.39
CA GLU A 99 -10.67 11.63 8.93
C GLU A 99 -9.83 12.64 8.12
N ALA A 100 -8.85 12.16 7.33
CA ALA A 100 -8.00 12.99 6.48
C ALA A 100 -8.57 13.17 5.06
N GLY A 101 -9.53 12.32 4.64
CA GLY A 101 -10.16 12.35 3.32
C GLY A 101 -10.11 11.03 2.58
N ASP A 102 -10.01 11.10 1.26
CA ASP A 102 -9.89 9.90 0.41
C ASP A 102 -8.53 9.25 0.63
N ASP A 103 -8.57 7.95 0.96
CA ASP A 103 -7.41 7.12 1.29
C ASP A 103 -7.52 5.79 0.54
N ALA A 104 -7.04 5.77 -0.70
CA ALA A 104 -7.07 4.59 -1.54
C ALA A 104 -5.83 3.71 -1.31
N LYS A 105 -6.03 2.39 -1.31
CA LYS A 105 -4.95 1.41 -1.20
C LYS A 105 -4.86 0.58 -2.48
N VAL A 106 -3.78 0.71 -3.23
CA VAL A 106 -3.53 -0.12 -4.42
C VAL A 106 -3.39 -1.57 -3.99
N LEU A 107 -4.12 -2.48 -4.63
CA LEU A 107 -3.94 -3.93 -4.46
C LEU A 107 -3.03 -4.45 -5.57
N ALA A 108 -1.94 -5.09 -5.18
CA ALA A 108 -0.91 -5.55 -6.09
C ALA A 108 -0.43 -6.97 -5.79
N VAL A 109 0.14 -7.59 -6.80
CA VAL A 109 0.81 -8.90 -6.71
C VAL A 109 2.24 -8.77 -7.22
N PRO A 110 3.18 -9.61 -6.74
CA PRO A 110 4.53 -9.67 -7.30
C PRO A 110 4.51 -9.97 -8.79
N VAL A 111 5.43 -9.39 -9.55
CA VAL A 111 5.57 -9.70 -10.99
C VAL A 111 5.96 -11.17 -11.22
N ASP A 112 5.59 -11.74 -12.36
CA ASP A 112 5.79 -13.16 -12.69
C ASP A 112 7.24 -13.62 -12.60
N LYS A 113 8.21 -12.71 -12.76
CA LYS A 113 9.63 -12.99 -12.57
C LYS A 113 9.97 -13.43 -11.14
N LEU A 114 9.20 -12.96 -10.14
CA LEU A 114 9.41 -13.29 -8.73
C LEU A 114 8.63 -14.54 -8.32
N THR A 115 7.41 -14.68 -8.84
CA THR A 115 6.56 -15.85 -8.61
C THR A 115 5.47 -15.96 -9.66
N THR A 116 5.17 -17.17 -10.10
CA THR A 116 4.06 -17.43 -11.04
C THR A 116 2.73 -17.70 -10.33
N MET A 117 2.71 -17.65 -8.99
CA MET A 117 1.51 -17.96 -8.21
C MET A 117 0.32 -17.07 -8.56
N TYR A 118 0.58 -15.83 -8.92
CA TYR A 118 -0.45 -14.84 -9.22
C TYR A 118 -0.58 -14.57 -10.73
N HIS A 119 0.01 -15.41 -11.58
CA HIS A 119 0.06 -15.19 -13.04
C HIS A 119 -1.32 -14.93 -13.66
N SER A 120 -2.34 -15.66 -13.23
CA SER A 120 -3.72 -15.54 -13.74
C SER A 120 -4.58 -14.52 -12.98
N VAL A 121 -4.03 -13.81 -11.99
CA VAL A 121 -4.76 -12.83 -11.18
C VAL A 121 -4.63 -11.46 -11.84
N GLU A 122 -5.69 -10.95 -12.44
CA GLU A 122 -5.72 -9.65 -13.14
C GLU A 122 -6.63 -8.62 -12.47
N SER A 123 -7.51 -9.09 -11.57
CA SER A 123 -8.46 -8.24 -10.85
C SER A 123 -8.65 -8.71 -9.41
N PRO A 124 -9.19 -7.88 -8.51
CA PRO A 124 -9.53 -8.33 -7.15
C PRO A 124 -10.47 -9.54 -7.15
N ARG A 125 -11.35 -9.65 -8.13
CA ARG A 125 -12.35 -10.74 -8.24
C ARG A 125 -11.73 -12.11 -8.53
N ASP A 126 -10.48 -12.15 -8.97
CA ASP A 126 -9.74 -13.40 -9.21
C ASP A 126 -9.16 -13.98 -7.92
N LEU A 127 -9.19 -13.20 -6.83
CA LEU A 127 -8.83 -13.67 -5.49
C LEU A 127 -10.05 -14.30 -4.80
N PRO A 128 -9.83 -15.23 -3.86
CA PRO A 128 -10.92 -15.74 -3.03
C PRO A 128 -11.68 -14.61 -2.34
N GLN A 129 -12.99 -14.64 -2.39
CA GLN A 129 -13.86 -13.60 -1.80
C GLN A 129 -13.51 -13.32 -0.34
N ILE A 130 -13.27 -14.37 0.45
CA ILE A 130 -12.92 -14.25 1.87
C ILE A 130 -11.66 -13.42 2.11
N VAL A 131 -10.69 -13.42 1.18
CA VAL A 131 -9.47 -12.61 1.29
C VAL A 131 -9.80 -11.13 1.16
N LEU A 132 -10.64 -10.76 0.19
CA LEU A 132 -11.10 -9.38 0.01
C LEU A 132 -11.93 -8.89 1.21
N GLU A 133 -12.77 -9.78 1.76
CA GLU A 133 -13.56 -9.50 2.95
C GLU A 133 -12.67 -9.29 4.18
N GLN A 134 -11.64 -10.11 4.38
CA GLN A 134 -10.68 -9.94 5.48
C GLN A 134 -9.92 -8.62 5.39
N ILE A 135 -9.48 -8.23 4.19
CA ILE A 135 -8.80 -6.95 3.97
C ILE A 135 -9.76 -5.80 4.27
N SER A 136 -10.96 -5.81 3.71
CA SER A 136 -11.96 -4.78 3.94
C SER A 136 -12.35 -4.67 5.42
N HIS A 137 -12.53 -5.81 6.09
CA HIS A 137 -12.85 -5.87 7.52
C HIS A 137 -11.72 -5.27 8.37
N PHE A 138 -10.47 -5.62 8.09
CA PHE A 138 -9.32 -5.05 8.81
C PHE A 138 -9.33 -3.53 8.72
N PHE A 139 -9.37 -2.97 7.51
CA PHE A 139 -9.33 -1.52 7.33
C PHE A 139 -10.59 -0.80 7.84
N ALA A 140 -11.74 -1.45 7.81
CA ALA A 140 -12.97 -0.89 8.39
C ALA A 140 -12.90 -0.73 9.92
N HIS A 141 -12.11 -1.57 10.61
CA HIS A 141 -12.17 -1.69 12.07
C HIS A 141 -10.85 -1.42 12.81
N TYR A 142 -9.72 -1.33 12.12
CA TYR A 142 -8.41 -1.23 12.80
C TYR A 142 -8.22 0.07 13.59
N LYS A 143 -9.02 1.12 13.32
CA LYS A 143 -9.04 2.38 14.05
C LYS A 143 -10.18 2.50 15.08
N ASP A 144 -11.06 1.49 15.25
CA ASP A 144 -12.27 1.58 16.10
C ASP A 144 -11.97 1.96 17.56
N LEU A 145 -10.82 1.56 18.08
CA LEU A 145 -10.40 1.84 19.45
C LEU A 145 -9.58 3.14 19.57
N GLU A 146 -9.40 3.89 18.48
CA GLU A 146 -8.66 5.16 18.46
C GLU A 146 -9.67 6.33 18.52
N PRO A 147 -9.66 7.16 19.59
CA PRO A 147 -10.63 8.24 19.74
C PRO A 147 -10.60 9.24 18.59
N GLY A 148 -11.77 9.53 18.02
CA GLY A 148 -11.93 10.52 16.94
C GLY A 148 -11.53 10.04 15.56
N LYS A 149 -11.11 8.77 15.42
CA LYS A 149 -10.77 8.18 14.12
C LYS A 149 -11.91 7.31 13.60
N PHE A 150 -12.03 7.25 12.29
CA PHE A 150 -12.97 6.37 11.60
C PHE A 150 -12.41 5.96 10.25
N VAL A 151 -12.97 4.90 9.68
CA VAL A 151 -12.75 4.49 8.29
C VAL A 151 -14.08 4.08 7.68
N LYS A 152 -14.31 4.52 6.47
CA LYS A 152 -15.43 4.09 5.63
C LYS A 152 -14.88 3.40 4.40
N ILE A 153 -15.26 2.15 4.17
CA ILE A 153 -14.92 1.42 2.96
C ILE A 153 -15.87 1.83 1.83
N ASN A 154 -15.32 2.29 0.72
CA ASN A 154 -16.07 2.69 -0.48
C ASN A 154 -16.21 1.54 -1.49
N GLY A 155 -15.42 0.48 -1.34
CA GLY A 155 -15.47 -0.73 -2.14
C GLY A 155 -14.19 -1.06 -2.90
N TRP A 156 -14.24 -2.13 -3.67
CA TRP A 156 -13.14 -2.57 -4.53
C TRP A 156 -13.29 -2.01 -5.94
N PHE A 157 -12.21 -1.48 -6.48
CA PHE A 157 -12.09 -0.96 -7.82
C PHE A 157 -11.13 -1.83 -8.64
N GLY A 158 -11.21 -1.71 -9.96
CA GLY A 158 -10.44 -2.53 -10.88
C GLY A 158 -9.00 -2.05 -11.09
N CYS A 159 -8.31 -2.74 -12.00
CA CYS A 159 -6.91 -2.46 -12.31
C CYS A 159 -6.70 -1.06 -12.92
N GLU A 160 -7.64 -0.57 -13.74
CA GLU A 160 -7.50 0.73 -14.41
C GLU A 160 -7.57 1.90 -13.42
N GLU A 161 -8.44 1.81 -12.40
CA GLU A 161 -8.50 2.80 -11.33
C GLU A 161 -7.20 2.80 -10.50
N ALA A 162 -6.65 1.63 -10.21
CA ALA A 162 -5.35 1.51 -9.52
C ALA A 162 -4.21 2.13 -10.34
N LYS A 163 -4.17 1.88 -11.65
CA LYS A 163 -3.17 2.47 -12.55
C LYS A 163 -3.27 3.99 -12.59
N LYS A 164 -4.50 4.51 -12.60
CA LYS A 164 -4.75 5.95 -12.56
C LYS A 164 -4.19 6.56 -11.28
N GLU A 165 -4.51 5.99 -10.10
CA GLU A 165 -3.99 6.46 -8.81
C GLU A 165 -2.47 6.48 -8.76
N ILE A 166 -1.81 5.41 -9.25
CA ILE A 166 -0.35 5.34 -9.34
C ILE A 166 0.21 6.49 -10.18
N MET A 167 -0.36 6.72 -11.38
CA MET A 167 0.15 7.75 -12.29
C MET A 167 -0.12 9.16 -11.77
N GLU A 168 -1.25 9.40 -11.13
CA GLU A 168 -1.54 10.67 -10.46
C GLU A 168 -0.58 10.91 -9.30
N GLY A 169 -0.25 9.87 -8.51
CA GLY A 169 0.74 9.96 -7.44
C GLY A 169 2.14 10.29 -7.95
N VAL A 170 2.55 9.69 -9.05
CA VAL A 170 3.83 10.01 -9.73
C VAL A 170 3.84 11.48 -10.21
N GLN A 171 2.74 11.95 -10.79
CA GLN A 171 2.64 13.32 -11.29
C GLN A 171 2.67 14.33 -10.13
N ARG A 172 1.93 14.08 -9.04
CA ARG A 172 1.97 14.95 -7.84
C ARG A 172 3.39 15.07 -7.28
N TYR A 173 4.12 13.94 -7.21
CA TYR A 173 5.52 13.95 -6.78
C TYR A 173 6.41 14.75 -7.74
N ALA A 174 6.23 14.60 -9.05
CA ALA A 174 6.99 15.35 -10.06
C ALA A 174 6.77 16.87 -9.94
N ASP A 175 5.54 17.28 -9.62
CA ASP A 175 5.12 18.68 -9.52
C ASP A 175 5.41 19.30 -8.14
N ALA A 176 5.75 18.49 -7.12
CA ALA A 176 6.04 18.97 -5.78
C ALA A 176 7.27 19.89 -5.76
N ALA A 177 7.14 21.07 -5.11
CA ALA A 177 8.23 22.05 -4.98
C ALA A 177 9.36 21.52 -4.09
N GLU A 178 9.00 20.83 -3.03
CA GLU A 178 9.92 20.08 -2.16
C GLU A 178 9.56 18.60 -2.26
N LYS A 179 10.56 17.78 -2.54
CA LYS A 179 10.38 16.33 -2.72
C LYS A 179 10.71 15.63 -1.43
N PRO A 180 9.73 14.90 -0.84
CA PRO A 180 10.01 14.07 0.33
C PRO A 180 10.94 12.90 -0.01
N ASN A 181 11.64 12.38 1.00
CA ASN A 181 12.65 11.30 0.86
C ASN A 181 12.00 9.90 0.92
N PHE A 182 11.08 9.63 0.03
CA PHE A 182 10.48 8.29 -0.08
C PHE A 182 10.17 7.89 -1.52
#